data_8edb5e7268858ebafd120a0f2dcb1785
#
_entry.id   8edb5e7268858ebafd120a0f2dcb1785
#
_cell.length_a   1.000
_cell.length_b   1.000
_cell.length_c   1.000
_cell.angle_alpha   90.00
_cell.angle_beta   90.00
_cell.angle_gamma   90.00
#
_symmetry.space_group_name_H-M   'P 1'
#
loop_
_entity.id
_entity.type
_entity.pdbx_description
1 polymer ?
#
loop_
_entity_poly.entity_id
_entity_poly.type
_entity_poly.pdbx_seq_one_letter_code
_entity_poly.pdbx_strand_id
1 'polypeptide(L)'
;MLRLLSTRAAPVVATGAVGAWAAVTTQNDDWDEYFPPQPASTDRERIVILGSGWGGLNALKKCGGEGKDITIVSPRPHFLYTPLLAGSAVGTTTLRSVCEPIRAVIENSWTTDAKFIRADARAIDAAKKTVSLKTGDGDANLELPYDKLVIAVGAQPNTFGIPGVQENALFLKEAEDSAKLHARLLSNLERAAAAIACGECNQVVDALLTVVVVGGGPTGVELCAELADFRKDDIERRYGREVADRFRIVLAEAMPRVLGPFDPQLADLART
;
A
#
# COMPACT_ATOMS: atom_id res chain seq x y z
N MET A 1 -7.65 -17.46 -48.60
CA MET A 1 -8.93 -17.13 -47.97
C MET A 1 -8.66 -16.93 -46.46
N LEU A 2 -8.16 -15.74 -46.09
CA LEU A 2 -7.82 -15.39 -44.70
C LEU A 2 -9.12 -14.96 -44.00
N ARG A 3 -9.52 -15.69 -42.95
CA ARG A 3 -10.53 -15.21 -42.02
C ARG A 3 -9.86 -14.23 -41.08
N LEU A 4 -10.19 -12.97 -41.23
CA LEU A 4 -9.93 -11.92 -40.22
C LEU A 4 -10.72 -12.26 -38.95
N LEU A 5 -10.01 -12.64 -37.90
CA LEU A 5 -10.54 -12.64 -36.56
C LEU A 5 -10.82 -11.19 -36.17
N SER A 6 -12.09 -10.84 -36.03
CA SER A 6 -12.52 -9.54 -35.54
C SER A 6 -12.17 -9.44 -34.04
N THR A 7 -11.00 -8.94 -33.73
CA THR A 7 -10.69 -8.44 -32.41
C THR A 7 -11.55 -7.21 -32.17
N ARG A 8 -12.58 -7.32 -31.37
CA ARG A 8 -13.26 -6.16 -30.80
C ARG A 8 -12.30 -5.50 -29.80
N ALA A 9 -11.38 -4.70 -30.33
CA ALA A 9 -10.64 -3.76 -29.51
C ALA A 9 -11.60 -2.69 -29.02
N ALA A 10 -11.64 -2.47 -27.72
CA ALA A 10 -12.32 -1.31 -27.15
C ALA A 10 -11.72 -0.03 -27.76
N PRO A 11 -12.51 0.98 -28.09
CA PRO A 11 -12.01 2.20 -28.68
C PRO A 11 -11.11 2.93 -27.69
N VAL A 12 -9.83 3.06 -28.02
CA VAL A 12 -8.93 4.01 -27.38
C VAL A 12 -9.29 5.39 -27.93
N VAL A 13 -10.07 6.16 -27.21
CA VAL A 13 -10.33 7.56 -27.54
C VAL A 13 -9.22 8.41 -26.95
N ALA A 14 -8.24 8.75 -27.77
CA ALA A 14 -7.29 9.80 -27.47
C ALA A 14 -7.92 11.14 -27.85
N THR A 15 -8.52 11.84 -26.90
CA THR A 15 -8.87 13.25 -27.08
C THR A 15 -7.79 14.10 -26.42
N GLY A 16 -7.03 14.84 -27.25
CA GLY A 16 -6.12 15.86 -26.79
C GLY A 16 -6.91 17.04 -26.18
N ALA A 17 -7.07 17.02 -24.89
CA ALA A 17 -7.34 18.19 -24.07
C ALA A 17 -7.03 17.84 -22.60
N VAL A 18 -6.42 18.78 -21.93
CA VAL A 18 -5.94 18.73 -20.56
C VAL A 18 -6.99 18.15 -19.60
N GLY A 19 -6.64 17.05 -18.92
CA GLY A 19 -7.27 16.71 -17.63
C GLY A 19 -8.28 15.56 -17.59
N ALA A 20 -8.39 14.69 -18.60
CA ALA A 20 -9.25 13.50 -18.49
C ALA A 20 -8.43 12.20 -18.47
N TRP A 21 -8.41 11.52 -17.34
CA TRP A 21 -7.99 10.12 -17.24
C TRP A 21 -9.07 9.28 -17.91
N ALA A 22 -8.74 8.67 -19.06
CA ALA A 22 -9.63 7.72 -19.67
C ALA A 22 -9.67 6.45 -18.80
N ALA A 23 -10.83 6.16 -18.23
CA ALA A 23 -11.10 4.85 -17.65
C ALA A 23 -11.23 3.85 -18.82
N VAL A 24 -10.32 2.90 -18.91
CA VAL A 24 -10.49 1.75 -19.80
C VAL A 24 -11.44 0.80 -19.12
N THR A 25 -12.72 0.85 -19.49
CA THR A 25 -13.69 -0.19 -19.11
C THR A 25 -13.66 -1.28 -20.16
N THR A 26 -13.12 -2.43 -19.84
CA THR A 26 -13.30 -3.64 -20.62
C THR A 26 -14.61 -4.29 -20.21
N GLN A 27 -15.65 -4.16 -21.02
CA GLN A 27 -16.85 -4.98 -20.92
C GLN A 27 -16.57 -6.34 -21.57
N ASN A 28 -16.02 -7.25 -20.83
CA ASN A 28 -16.14 -8.69 -21.08
C ASN A 28 -15.79 -9.43 -19.80
N ASP A 29 -16.81 -9.86 -19.10
CA ASP A 29 -16.70 -10.60 -17.85
C ASP A 29 -16.48 -12.12 -18.06
N ASP A 30 -16.23 -12.55 -19.29
CA ASP A 30 -15.95 -13.97 -19.63
C ASP A 30 -14.45 -14.28 -19.52
N TRP A 31 -13.92 -14.12 -18.32
CA TRP A 31 -12.56 -14.55 -17.98
C TRP A 31 -12.40 -16.07 -17.99
N ASP A 32 -13.49 -16.81 -17.87
CA ASP A 32 -13.49 -18.28 -17.87
C ASP A 32 -13.11 -18.87 -19.25
N GLU A 33 -13.32 -18.11 -20.33
CA GLU A 33 -12.88 -18.50 -21.68
C GLU A 33 -11.38 -18.28 -21.90
N TYR A 34 -10.79 -17.28 -21.21
CA TYR A 34 -9.36 -16.96 -21.32
C TYR A 34 -8.47 -17.76 -20.35
N PHE A 35 -9.02 -18.16 -19.21
CA PHE A 35 -8.34 -18.96 -18.20
C PHE A 35 -9.21 -20.14 -17.79
N PRO A 36 -9.38 -21.16 -18.68
CA PRO A 36 -10.08 -22.36 -18.27
C PRO A 36 -9.39 -22.92 -17.01
N PRO A 37 -10.15 -23.37 -16.03
CA PRO A 37 -9.59 -23.98 -14.82
C PRO A 37 -8.64 -25.08 -15.27
N GLN A 38 -7.35 -24.91 -15.04
CA GLN A 38 -6.36 -25.95 -15.34
C GLN A 38 -6.75 -27.17 -14.49
N PRO A 39 -6.89 -28.35 -15.09
CA PRO A 39 -7.17 -29.55 -14.32
C PRO A 39 -6.10 -29.65 -13.26
N ALA A 40 -6.52 -29.66 -11.99
CA ALA A 40 -5.61 -29.85 -10.87
C ALA A 40 -4.81 -31.14 -11.16
N SER A 41 -3.48 -31.02 -11.29
CA SER A 41 -2.64 -32.21 -11.33
C SER A 41 -2.90 -32.94 -10.02
N THR A 42 -3.48 -34.13 -10.09
CA THR A 42 -3.98 -34.89 -8.93
C THR A 42 -2.85 -35.34 -7.98
N ASP A 43 -1.62 -34.97 -8.28
CA ASP A 43 -0.40 -35.47 -7.62
C ASP A 43 0.41 -34.39 -6.89
N ARG A 44 -0.02 -33.10 -6.93
CA ARG A 44 0.70 -32.00 -6.28
C ARG A 44 -0.09 -31.46 -5.08
N GLU A 45 0.60 -31.27 -3.95
CA GLU A 45 0.01 -30.67 -2.75
C GLU A 45 -0.31 -29.19 -3.00
N ARG A 46 -1.59 -28.81 -2.91
CA ARG A 46 -2.06 -27.43 -3.11
C ARG A 46 -1.88 -26.62 -1.85
N ILE A 47 -1.02 -25.60 -1.90
CA ILE A 47 -0.77 -24.68 -0.80
C ILE A 47 -1.31 -23.31 -1.18
N VAL A 48 -2.29 -22.83 -0.41
CA VAL A 48 -2.83 -21.46 -0.57
C VAL A 48 -2.24 -20.56 0.50
N ILE A 49 -1.70 -19.41 0.08
CA ILE A 49 -1.13 -18.37 0.96
C ILE A 49 -1.99 -17.13 0.84
N LEU A 50 -2.67 -16.74 1.92
CA LEU A 50 -3.46 -15.51 1.98
C LEU A 50 -2.59 -14.36 2.46
N GLY A 51 -2.37 -13.37 1.58
CA GLY A 51 -1.57 -12.18 1.85
C GLY A 51 -0.21 -12.16 1.15
N SER A 52 0.14 -10.99 0.62
CA SER A 52 1.39 -10.70 -0.13
C SER A 52 2.39 -9.85 0.68
N GLY A 53 2.22 -9.80 2.00
CA GLY A 53 3.13 -9.08 2.90
C GLY A 53 4.30 -9.94 3.37
N TRP A 54 4.97 -9.51 4.44
CA TRP A 54 6.13 -10.16 5.04
C TRP A 54 5.91 -11.65 5.35
N GLY A 55 4.76 -11.98 5.97
CA GLY A 55 4.42 -13.36 6.30
C GLY A 55 4.20 -14.22 5.06
N GLY A 56 3.44 -13.70 4.07
CA GLY A 56 3.16 -14.40 2.83
C GLY A 56 4.40 -14.68 1.99
N LEU A 57 5.29 -13.69 1.82
CA LEU A 57 6.54 -13.88 1.10
C LEU A 57 7.49 -14.87 1.79
N ASN A 58 7.59 -14.80 3.12
CA ASN A 58 8.41 -15.78 3.84
C ASN A 58 7.83 -17.19 3.76
N ALA A 59 6.49 -17.32 3.76
CA ALA A 59 5.83 -18.61 3.54
C ALA A 59 6.12 -19.13 2.12
N LEU A 60 6.01 -18.27 1.08
CA LEU A 60 6.36 -18.64 -0.30
C LEU A 60 7.78 -19.23 -0.38
N LYS A 61 8.76 -18.50 0.18
CA LYS A 61 10.17 -18.93 0.16
C LYS A 61 10.41 -20.27 0.87
N LYS A 62 9.65 -20.56 1.93
CA LYS A 62 9.82 -21.78 2.74
C LYS A 62 8.96 -22.95 2.27
N CYS A 63 7.79 -22.67 1.71
CA CYS A 63 6.88 -23.71 1.22
C CYS A 63 7.19 -24.16 -0.20
N GLY A 64 8.04 -23.42 -0.93
CA GLY A 64 8.44 -23.76 -2.29
C GLY A 64 9.17 -25.12 -2.38
N GLY A 65 9.12 -25.75 -3.55
CA GLY A 65 9.78 -27.01 -3.84
C GLY A 65 8.98 -27.90 -4.80
N GLU A 66 9.59 -28.97 -5.24
CA GLU A 66 8.97 -29.93 -6.14
C GLU A 66 7.71 -30.58 -5.52
N GLY A 67 6.75 -30.93 -6.35
CA GLY A 67 5.51 -31.59 -5.93
C GLY A 67 4.49 -30.68 -5.26
N LYS A 68 4.65 -29.36 -5.33
CA LYS A 68 3.72 -28.38 -4.72
C LYS A 68 3.13 -27.44 -5.77
N ASP A 69 1.85 -27.11 -5.62
CA ASP A 69 1.14 -26.08 -6.39
C ASP A 69 0.79 -24.95 -5.42
N ILE A 70 1.55 -23.84 -5.51
CA ILE A 70 1.41 -22.72 -4.57
C ILE A 70 0.60 -21.62 -5.23
N THR A 71 -0.42 -21.15 -4.53
CA THR A 71 -1.21 -19.99 -4.94
C THR A 71 -1.18 -18.92 -3.85
N ILE A 72 -0.69 -17.71 -4.20
CA ILE A 72 -0.77 -16.53 -3.35
C ILE A 72 -2.03 -15.77 -3.72
N VAL A 73 -2.84 -15.42 -2.72
CA VAL A 73 -4.05 -14.61 -2.88
C VAL A 73 -3.89 -13.32 -2.08
N SER A 74 -4.04 -12.18 -2.72
CA SER A 74 -4.02 -10.88 -2.04
C SER A 74 -4.73 -9.81 -2.89
N PRO A 75 -5.47 -8.87 -2.29
CA PRO A 75 -5.98 -7.70 -2.99
C PRO A 75 -4.85 -6.79 -3.48
N ARG A 76 -3.72 -6.78 -2.77
CA ARG A 76 -2.54 -6.00 -3.09
C ARG A 76 -1.61 -6.77 -4.03
N PRO A 77 -1.32 -6.24 -5.25
CA PRO A 77 -0.52 -6.94 -6.25
C PRO A 77 0.99 -6.81 -6.05
N HIS A 78 1.43 -6.17 -4.96
CA HIS A 78 2.84 -5.93 -4.65
C HIS A 78 3.17 -6.28 -3.20
N PHE A 79 4.42 -6.60 -2.97
CA PHE A 79 5.03 -6.57 -1.65
C PHE A 79 5.41 -5.13 -1.33
N LEU A 80 5.11 -4.67 -0.12
CA LEU A 80 5.47 -3.35 0.37
C LEU A 80 6.60 -3.49 1.41
N TYR A 81 7.73 -2.86 1.13
CA TYR A 81 8.84 -2.77 2.08
C TYR A 81 8.57 -1.66 3.09
N THR A 82 7.83 -2.01 4.12
CA THR A 82 7.30 -1.06 5.12
C THR A 82 8.34 -0.21 5.86
N PRO A 83 9.61 -0.63 6.10
CA PRO A 83 10.60 0.22 6.74
C PRO A 83 10.93 1.53 5.99
N LEU A 84 10.69 1.59 4.69
CA LEU A 84 10.93 2.81 3.89
C LEU A 84 9.64 3.58 3.57
N LEU A 85 8.53 3.22 4.20
CA LEU A 85 7.23 3.84 3.91
C LEU A 85 7.18 5.30 4.38
N ALA A 86 7.78 5.62 5.53
CA ALA A 86 7.89 6.98 6.03
C ALA A 86 8.69 7.88 5.06
N GLY A 87 9.85 7.42 4.61
CA GLY A 87 10.67 8.13 3.62
C GLY A 87 9.94 8.33 2.28
N SER A 88 9.14 7.36 1.84
CA SER A 88 8.35 7.53 0.63
C SER A 88 7.22 8.56 0.79
N ALA A 89 6.70 8.76 2.00
CA ALA A 89 5.66 9.73 2.29
C ALA A 89 6.16 11.18 2.24
N VAL A 90 7.43 11.43 2.47
CA VAL A 90 8.05 12.76 2.34
C VAL A 90 8.82 12.93 1.02
N GLY A 91 9.02 11.86 0.26
CA GLY A 91 9.69 11.89 -1.04
C GLY A 91 11.20 11.64 -1.00
N THR A 92 11.77 11.28 0.16
CA THR A 92 13.18 10.84 0.28
C THR A 92 13.42 9.58 -0.54
N THR A 93 12.43 8.68 -0.57
CA THR A 93 12.46 7.44 -1.35
C THR A 93 11.27 7.41 -2.32
N THR A 94 11.48 6.93 -3.54
CA THR A 94 10.36 6.81 -4.49
C THR A 94 9.45 5.65 -4.10
N LEU A 95 8.14 5.82 -4.25
CA LEU A 95 7.16 4.76 -3.92
C LEU A 95 7.41 3.47 -4.72
N ARG A 96 7.89 3.60 -5.96
CA ARG A 96 8.26 2.46 -6.80
C ARG A 96 9.38 1.62 -6.18
N SER A 97 10.33 2.24 -5.47
CA SER A 97 11.46 1.55 -4.85
C SER A 97 11.08 0.73 -3.61
N VAL A 98 9.93 1.01 -3.03
CA VAL A 98 9.43 0.30 -1.84
C VAL A 98 8.35 -0.73 -2.15
N CYS A 99 7.93 -0.82 -3.42
CA CYS A 99 6.90 -1.76 -3.90
C CYS A 99 7.51 -2.73 -4.91
N GLU A 100 7.46 -4.03 -4.61
CA GLU A 100 7.88 -5.07 -5.53
C GLU A 100 6.67 -5.86 -6.03
N PRO A 101 6.40 -5.92 -7.36
CA PRO A 101 5.28 -6.68 -7.90
C PRO A 101 5.38 -8.17 -7.50
N ILE A 102 4.29 -8.75 -7.00
CA ILE A 102 4.29 -10.16 -6.58
C ILE A 102 4.65 -11.11 -7.71
N ARG A 103 4.24 -10.80 -8.93
CA ARG A 103 4.59 -11.63 -10.11
C ARG A 103 6.09 -11.62 -10.38
N ALA A 104 6.77 -10.47 -10.23
CA ALA A 104 8.22 -10.39 -10.34
C ALA A 104 8.92 -11.14 -9.19
N VAL A 105 8.38 -11.08 -7.97
CA VAL A 105 8.90 -11.88 -6.84
C VAL A 105 8.79 -13.37 -7.14
N ILE A 106 7.69 -13.82 -7.72
CA ILE A 106 7.49 -15.23 -8.11
C ILE A 106 8.47 -15.64 -9.22
N GLU A 107 8.62 -14.82 -10.27
CA GLU A 107 9.56 -15.06 -11.38
C GLU A 107 11.00 -15.18 -10.90
N ASN A 108 11.40 -14.32 -9.97
CA ASN A 108 12.74 -14.30 -9.39
C ASN A 108 12.92 -15.26 -8.19
N SER A 109 11.84 -15.94 -7.77
CA SER A 109 11.91 -16.91 -6.69
C SER A 109 12.37 -18.27 -7.23
N TRP A 110 12.96 -19.06 -6.35
CA TRP A 110 13.37 -20.45 -6.65
C TRP A 110 12.18 -21.41 -6.83
N THR A 111 10.96 -20.89 -6.71
CA THR A 111 9.69 -21.61 -6.86
C THR A 111 9.03 -21.21 -8.18
N THR A 112 9.37 -21.89 -9.25
CA THR A 112 8.87 -21.61 -10.61
C THR A 112 7.37 -21.87 -10.81
N ASP A 113 6.71 -22.61 -9.90
CA ASP A 113 5.33 -23.06 -10.07
C ASP A 113 4.30 -22.29 -9.21
N ALA A 114 4.68 -21.17 -8.59
CA ALA A 114 3.74 -20.37 -7.81
C ALA A 114 2.87 -19.47 -8.70
N LYS A 115 1.60 -19.33 -8.31
CA LYS A 115 0.61 -18.48 -8.99
C LYS A 115 0.19 -17.33 -8.08
N PHE A 116 -0.21 -16.21 -8.67
CA PHE A 116 -0.77 -15.08 -7.95
C PHE A 116 -2.18 -14.77 -8.44
N ILE A 117 -3.13 -14.70 -7.51
CA ILE A 117 -4.51 -14.28 -7.76
C ILE A 117 -4.75 -12.96 -7.01
N ARG A 118 -5.08 -11.90 -7.75
CA ARG A 118 -5.51 -10.64 -7.14
C ARG A 118 -6.97 -10.75 -6.74
N ALA A 119 -7.24 -11.03 -5.46
CA ALA A 119 -8.58 -11.17 -4.91
C ALA A 119 -8.60 -10.92 -3.40
N ASP A 120 -9.79 -10.61 -2.88
CA ASP A 120 -10.09 -10.64 -1.46
C ASP A 120 -10.52 -12.02 -1.02
N ALA A 121 -9.86 -12.60 -0.02
CA ALA A 121 -10.35 -13.80 0.67
C ALA A 121 -11.50 -13.41 1.61
N ARG A 122 -12.69 -13.95 1.37
CA ARG A 122 -13.92 -13.60 2.10
C ARG A 122 -14.30 -14.59 3.18
N ALA A 123 -14.13 -15.87 2.90
CA ALA A 123 -14.47 -16.93 3.82
C ALA A 123 -13.55 -18.14 3.64
N ILE A 124 -13.39 -18.92 4.70
CA ILE A 124 -12.65 -20.18 4.70
C ILE A 124 -13.60 -21.28 5.17
N ASP A 125 -13.82 -22.29 4.34
CA ASP A 125 -14.51 -23.53 4.73
C ASP A 125 -13.44 -24.59 5.03
N ALA A 126 -13.16 -24.79 6.30
CA ALA A 126 -12.14 -25.74 6.75
C ALA A 126 -12.56 -27.21 6.53
N ALA A 127 -13.87 -27.49 6.52
CA ALA A 127 -14.37 -28.84 6.29
C ALA A 127 -14.24 -29.28 4.84
N LYS A 128 -14.56 -28.36 3.91
CA LYS A 128 -14.38 -28.57 2.47
C LYS A 128 -12.96 -28.24 1.99
N LYS A 129 -12.13 -27.62 2.82
CA LYS A 129 -10.81 -27.10 2.47
C LYS A 129 -10.88 -26.17 1.25
N THR A 130 -11.76 -25.16 1.29
CA THR A 130 -11.89 -24.13 0.25
C THR A 130 -11.80 -22.73 0.83
N VAL A 131 -11.34 -21.78 0.01
CA VAL A 131 -11.35 -20.34 0.30
C VAL A 131 -12.24 -19.67 -0.73
N SER A 132 -13.23 -18.93 -0.26
CA SER A 132 -14.08 -18.10 -1.12
C SER A 132 -13.38 -16.77 -1.42
N LEU A 133 -13.21 -16.45 -2.69
CA LEU A 133 -12.51 -15.26 -3.18
C LEU A 133 -13.48 -14.33 -3.89
N LYS A 134 -13.26 -13.03 -3.71
CA LYS A 134 -13.91 -11.98 -4.50
C LYS A 134 -12.85 -11.28 -5.37
N THR A 135 -13.03 -11.29 -6.69
CA THR A 135 -12.13 -10.62 -7.65
C THR A 135 -12.73 -9.31 -8.13
N GLY A 136 -11.94 -8.21 -8.02
CA GLY A 136 -12.35 -6.89 -8.54
C GLY A 136 -13.68 -6.37 -7.98
N ASP A 137 -14.37 -5.54 -8.76
CA ASP A 137 -15.67 -4.95 -8.43
C ASP A 137 -16.86 -5.85 -8.79
N GLY A 138 -16.60 -7.03 -9.39
CA GLY A 138 -17.61 -8.00 -9.78
C GLY A 138 -18.13 -8.83 -8.61
N ASP A 139 -19.31 -9.46 -8.80
CA ASP A 139 -19.91 -10.39 -7.84
C ASP A 139 -19.39 -11.84 -8.01
N ALA A 140 -18.37 -12.05 -8.83
CA ALA A 140 -17.80 -13.37 -9.06
C ALA A 140 -17.17 -13.91 -7.76
N ASN A 141 -17.80 -14.89 -7.16
CA ASN A 141 -17.27 -15.66 -6.06
C ASN A 141 -16.57 -16.89 -6.64
N LEU A 142 -15.26 -16.96 -6.47
CA LEU A 142 -14.44 -18.11 -6.85
C LEU A 142 -14.15 -18.95 -5.62
N GLU A 143 -14.26 -20.25 -5.74
CA GLU A 143 -13.85 -21.19 -4.68
C GLU A 143 -12.48 -21.77 -5.03
N LEU A 144 -11.49 -21.52 -4.18
CA LEU A 144 -10.13 -22.01 -4.33
C LEU A 144 -9.89 -23.17 -3.37
N PRO A 145 -9.74 -24.42 -3.86
CA PRO A 145 -9.46 -25.56 -3.00
C PRO A 145 -8.01 -25.58 -2.55
N TYR A 146 -7.74 -26.09 -1.33
CA TYR A 146 -6.40 -26.21 -0.77
C TYR A 146 -6.23 -27.54 -0.01
N ASP A 147 -5.00 -28.02 0.10
CA ASP A 147 -4.60 -29.09 1.01
C ASP A 147 -3.99 -28.51 2.27
N LYS A 148 -3.20 -27.41 2.13
CA LYS A 148 -2.66 -26.59 3.22
C LYS A 148 -2.97 -25.11 2.99
N LEU A 149 -3.28 -24.41 4.08
CA LEU A 149 -3.59 -22.98 4.07
C LEU A 149 -2.66 -22.22 5.01
N VAL A 150 -2.04 -21.15 4.50
CA VAL A 150 -1.27 -20.19 5.28
C VAL A 150 -2.04 -18.86 5.34
N ILE A 151 -2.38 -18.42 6.55
CA ILE A 151 -3.07 -17.16 6.78
C ILE A 151 -2.03 -16.10 7.19
N ALA A 152 -1.73 -15.17 6.28
CA ALA A 152 -0.74 -14.12 6.45
C ALA A 152 -1.29 -12.74 6.01
N VAL A 153 -2.55 -12.47 6.34
CA VAL A 153 -3.31 -11.30 5.89
C VAL A 153 -2.86 -9.97 6.53
N GLY A 154 -1.99 -10.03 7.54
CA GLY A 154 -1.48 -8.84 8.23
C GLY A 154 -2.50 -8.24 9.20
N ALA A 155 -2.41 -6.89 9.39
CA ALA A 155 -3.26 -6.15 10.30
C ALA A 155 -3.63 -4.80 9.70
N GLN A 156 -4.79 -4.28 10.09
CA GLN A 156 -5.27 -2.93 9.75
C GLN A 156 -4.83 -1.92 10.84
N PRO A 157 -4.73 -0.62 10.50
CA PRO A 157 -4.57 0.44 11.50
C PRO A 157 -5.73 0.40 12.51
N ASN A 158 -5.41 0.59 13.79
CA ASN A 158 -6.41 0.66 14.82
C ASN A 158 -6.64 2.12 15.25
N THR A 159 -7.86 2.60 15.12
CA THR A 159 -8.26 3.94 15.55
C THR A 159 -8.73 3.99 17.01
N PHE A 160 -8.78 2.85 17.69
CA PHE A 160 -9.32 2.70 19.05
C PHE A 160 -10.74 3.28 19.23
N GLY A 161 -11.48 3.44 18.12
CA GLY A 161 -12.82 4.03 18.14
C GLY A 161 -12.84 5.53 18.48
N ILE A 162 -11.72 6.22 18.39
CA ILE A 162 -11.63 7.67 18.69
C ILE A 162 -12.43 8.42 17.61
N PRO A 163 -13.47 9.19 18.00
CA PRO A 163 -14.29 9.93 17.05
C PRO A 163 -13.46 10.91 16.20
N GLY A 164 -13.74 10.96 14.90
CA GLY A 164 -13.08 11.86 13.96
C GLY A 164 -11.74 11.39 13.40
N VAL A 165 -11.13 10.34 13.95
CA VAL A 165 -9.84 9.83 13.43
C VAL A 165 -10.02 9.23 12.06
N GLN A 166 -11.05 8.39 11.87
CA GLN A 166 -11.29 7.72 10.59
C GLN A 166 -11.60 8.72 9.47
N GLU A 167 -12.29 9.80 9.79
CA GLU A 167 -12.79 10.79 8.83
C GLU A 167 -11.73 11.86 8.49
N ASN A 168 -10.85 12.19 9.43
CA ASN A 168 -9.98 13.37 9.32
C ASN A 168 -8.49 13.04 9.22
N ALA A 169 -8.05 11.84 9.64
CA ALA A 169 -6.65 11.46 9.59
C ALA A 169 -6.28 10.79 8.26
N LEU A 170 -5.06 11.04 7.81
CA LEU A 170 -4.40 10.22 6.80
C LEU A 170 -3.66 9.09 7.53
N PHE A 171 -3.84 7.87 7.05
CA PHE A 171 -3.12 6.72 7.56
C PHE A 171 -1.77 6.57 6.86
N LEU A 172 -0.86 5.80 7.46
CA LEU A 172 0.42 5.43 6.84
C LEU A 172 0.64 3.93 7.05
N LYS A 173 -0.01 3.13 6.23
CA LYS A 173 0.05 1.66 6.29
C LYS A 173 0.31 1.05 4.93
N GLU A 174 -0.28 1.59 3.88
CA GLU A 174 -0.21 1.10 2.52
C GLU A 174 0.53 2.10 1.60
N ALA A 175 0.90 1.66 0.41
CA ALA A 175 1.57 2.50 -0.58
C ALA A 175 0.72 3.72 -0.99
N GLU A 176 -0.58 3.51 -1.12
CA GLU A 176 -1.55 4.55 -1.44
C GLU A 176 -1.64 5.62 -0.35
N ASP A 177 -1.46 5.22 0.91
CA ASP A 177 -1.46 6.16 2.05
C ASP A 177 -0.24 7.10 1.96
N SER A 178 0.94 6.53 1.68
CA SER A 178 2.16 7.30 1.46
C SER A 178 2.00 8.31 0.31
N ALA A 179 1.44 7.87 -0.82
CA ALA A 179 1.18 8.76 -1.96
C ALA A 179 0.21 9.89 -1.61
N LYS A 180 -0.87 9.60 -0.88
CA LYS A 180 -1.84 10.61 -0.41
C LYS A 180 -1.20 11.61 0.54
N LEU A 181 -0.38 11.13 1.49
CA LEU A 181 0.32 12.00 2.44
C LEU A 181 1.30 12.91 1.72
N HIS A 182 2.11 12.36 0.81
CA HIS A 182 3.04 13.14 -0.01
C HIS A 182 2.34 14.24 -0.81
N ALA A 183 1.27 13.89 -1.52
CA ALA A 183 0.49 14.85 -2.30
C ALA A 183 -0.13 15.94 -1.41
N ARG A 184 -0.61 15.60 -0.20
CA ARG A 184 -1.16 16.57 0.76
C ARG A 184 -0.08 17.50 1.30
N LEU A 185 1.11 16.99 1.64
CA LEU A 185 2.24 17.82 2.09
C LEU A 185 2.63 18.84 1.04
N LEU A 186 2.85 18.41 -0.21
CA LEU A 186 3.20 19.31 -1.30
C LEU A 186 2.10 20.34 -1.57
N SER A 187 0.84 19.93 -1.63
CA SER A 187 -0.29 20.84 -1.82
C SER A 187 -0.36 21.90 -0.72
N ASN A 188 -0.13 21.52 0.54
CA ASN A 188 -0.15 22.45 1.65
C ASN A 188 1.03 23.42 1.61
N LEU A 189 2.22 22.98 1.21
CA LEU A 189 3.39 23.84 1.04
C LEU A 189 3.16 24.89 -0.06
N GLU A 190 2.64 24.50 -1.22
CA GLU A 190 2.32 25.42 -2.31
C GLU A 190 1.26 26.46 -1.87
N ARG A 191 0.22 26.03 -1.18
CA ARG A 191 -0.82 26.92 -0.65
C ARG A 191 -0.28 27.86 0.41
N ALA A 192 0.60 27.40 1.31
CA ALA A 192 1.23 28.23 2.31
C ALA A 192 2.15 29.30 1.67
N ALA A 193 2.96 28.90 0.69
CA ALA A 193 3.81 29.83 -0.05
C ALA A 193 2.99 30.92 -0.76
N ALA A 194 1.89 30.53 -1.42
CA ALA A 194 0.97 31.49 -2.04
C ALA A 194 0.30 32.41 -1.01
N ALA A 195 -0.15 31.88 0.13
CA ALA A 195 -0.76 32.65 1.20
C ALA A 195 0.20 33.70 1.80
N ILE A 196 1.46 33.32 2.00
CA ILE A 196 2.52 34.25 2.44
C ILE A 196 2.71 35.37 1.41
N ALA A 197 2.85 35.00 0.13
CA ALA A 197 3.07 35.96 -0.94
C ALA A 197 1.89 36.96 -1.12
N CYS A 198 0.67 36.53 -0.80
CA CYS A 198 -0.54 37.37 -0.84
C CYS A 198 -0.80 38.12 0.47
N GLY A 199 0.01 37.99 1.50
CA GLY A 199 -0.19 38.63 2.80
C GLY A 199 -1.38 38.09 3.59
N GLU A 200 -1.70 36.82 3.41
CA GLU A 200 -2.79 36.13 4.13
C GLU A 200 -2.54 36.05 5.64
N CYS A 201 -3.61 35.82 6.37
CA CYS A 201 -3.57 35.66 7.83
C CYS A 201 -2.61 34.55 8.26
N ASN A 202 -1.76 34.84 9.24
CA ASN A 202 -0.78 33.91 9.81
C ASN A 202 -1.41 32.60 10.28
N GLN A 203 -2.63 32.62 10.82
CA GLN A 203 -3.32 31.41 11.27
C GLN A 203 -3.58 30.41 10.13
N VAL A 204 -3.91 30.90 8.94
CA VAL A 204 -4.12 30.04 7.75
C VAL A 204 -2.81 29.40 7.35
N VAL A 205 -1.72 30.16 7.30
CA VAL A 205 -0.38 29.67 6.96
C VAL A 205 0.09 28.63 7.98
N ASP A 206 -0.04 28.93 9.27
CA ASP A 206 0.38 28.00 10.35
C ASP A 206 -0.43 26.69 10.32
N ALA A 207 -1.73 26.77 10.02
CA ALA A 207 -2.56 25.57 9.86
C ALA A 207 -2.13 24.68 8.68
N LEU A 208 -1.73 25.29 7.56
CA LEU A 208 -1.22 24.57 6.39
C LEU A 208 0.15 23.91 6.65
N LEU A 209 0.99 24.54 7.47
CA LEU A 209 2.36 24.13 7.75
C LEU A 209 2.47 23.28 9.04
N THR A 210 1.38 22.95 9.70
CA THR A 210 1.41 22.09 10.90
C THR A 210 1.01 20.66 10.53
N VAL A 211 1.92 19.71 10.79
CA VAL A 211 1.68 18.28 10.65
C VAL A 211 1.54 17.67 12.04
N VAL A 212 0.42 17.04 12.33
CA VAL A 212 0.19 16.30 13.57
C VAL A 212 0.29 14.81 13.27
N VAL A 213 1.29 14.15 13.88
CA VAL A 213 1.48 12.70 13.81
C VAL A 213 0.85 12.10 15.05
N VAL A 214 -0.11 11.19 14.87
CA VAL A 214 -0.82 10.53 15.97
C VAL A 214 -0.30 9.10 16.16
N GLY A 215 0.29 8.84 17.31
CA GLY A 215 0.91 7.57 17.67
C GLY A 215 2.44 7.64 17.70
N GLY A 216 3.01 7.43 18.88
CA GLY A 216 4.46 7.43 19.14
C GLY A 216 5.11 6.04 19.05
N GLY A 217 4.54 5.14 18.23
CA GLY A 217 5.18 3.89 17.83
C GLY A 217 6.29 4.10 16.78
N PRO A 218 6.97 3.03 16.33
CA PRO A 218 8.07 3.13 15.36
C PRO A 218 7.71 3.94 14.12
N THR A 219 6.60 3.65 13.46
CA THR A 219 6.18 4.35 12.24
C THR A 219 5.98 5.86 12.46
N GLY A 220 5.36 6.25 13.58
CA GLY A 220 5.14 7.68 13.88
C GLY A 220 6.44 8.41 14.17
N VAL A 221 7.35 7.79 14.92
CA VAL A 221 8.67 8.38 15.21
C VAL A 221 9.51 8.47 13.93
N GLU A 222 9.54 7.43 13.10
CA GLU A 222 10.20 7.44 11.79
C GLU A 222 9.63 8.55 10.89
N LEU A 223 8.32 8.71 10.84
CA LEU A 223 7.69 9.77 10.05
C LEU A 223 8.08 11.16 10.57
N CYS A 224 8.15 11.36 11.88
CA CYS A 224 8.59 12.64 12.45
C CYS A 224 10.04 12.97 12.08
N ALA A 225 10.94 11.98 12.09
CA ALA A 225 12.33 12.14 11.68
C ALA A 225 12.44 12.50 10.19
N GLU A 226 11.75 11.74 9.33
CA GLU A 226 11.72 12.03 7.89
C GLU A 226 11.11 13.41 7.56
N LEU A 227 10.09 13.86 8.29
CA LEU A 227 9.53 15.20 8.15
C LEU A 227 10.52 16.29 8.62
N ALA A 228 11.32 16.02 9.65
CA ALA A 228 12.33 16.96 10.13
C ALA A 228 13.47 17.12 9.11
N ASP A 229 13.93 16.03 8.52
CA ASP A 229 14.93 16.06 7.44
C ASP A 229 14.35 16.73 6.18
N PHE A 230 13.12 16.41 5.80
CA PHE A 230 12.42 17.07 4.70
C PHE A 230 12.29 18.60 4.90
N ARG A 231 12.00 19.04 6.14
CA ARG A 231 12.00 20.46 6.47
C ARG A 231 13.35 21.12 6.19
N LYS A 232 14.44 20.49 6.64
CA LYS A 232 15.79 21.02 6.54
C LYS A 232 16.34 21.00 5.12
N ASP A 233 16.18 19.86 4.45
CA ASP A 233 16.88 19.60 3.19
C ASP A 233 16.09 20.04 1.96
N ASP A 234 14.74 19.99 2.02
CA ASP A 234 13.87 20.30 0.90
C ASP A 234 13.06 21.57 1.08
N ILE A 235 12.36 21.77 2.20
CA ILE A 235 11.47 22.92 2.38
C ILE A 235 12.29 24.20 2.42
N GLU A 236 13.35 24.27 3.20
CA GLU A 236 14.19 25.48 3.29
C GLU A 236 14.78 25.83 1.93
N ARG A 237 15.26 24.86 1.18
CA ARG A 237 15.87 25.07 -0.14
C ARG A 237 14.88 25.50 -1.20
N ARG A 238 13.67 24.94 -1.23
CA ARG A 238 12.69 25.12 -2.32
C ARG A 238 11.69 26.23 -2.05
N TYR A 239 11.28 26.41 -0.79
CA TYR A 239 10.25 27.35 -0.38
C TYR A 239 10.79 28.52 0.45
N GLY A 240 12.06 28.47 0.84
CA GLY A 240 12.71 29.50 1.63
C GLY A 240 12.56 29.32 3.13
N ARG A 241 13.38 30.07 3.86
CA ARG A 241 13.52 29.98 5.31
C ARG A 241 12.23 30.31 6.06
N GLU A 242 11.48 31.28 5.58
CA GLU A 242 10.22 31.69 6.22
C GLU A 242 9.21 30.54 6.30
N VAL A 243 9.04 29.77 5.21
CA VAL A 243 8.17 28.58 5.18
C VAL A 243 8.72 27.49 6.09
N ALA A 244 10.03 27.24 6.02
CA ALA A 244 10.70 26.21 6.83
C ALA A 244 10.60 26.52 8.34
N ASP A 245 10.79 27.77 8.76
CA ASP A 245 10.71 28.15 10.18
C ASP A 245 9.29 28.02 10.75
N ARG A 246 8.27 28.11 9.89
CA ARG A 246 6.86 27.93 10.26
C ARG A 246 6.37 26.50 10.13
N PHE A 247 7.14 25.61 9.49
CA PHE A 247 6.77 24.20 9.37
C PHE A 247 6.92 23.51 10.73
N ARG A 248 5.81 23.01 11.26
CA ARG A 248 5.72 22.40 12.59
C ARG A 248 5.37 20.92 12.52
N ILE A 249 6.06 20.11 13.29
CA ILE A 249 5.79 18.68 13.46
C ILE A 249 5.40 18.47 14.93
N VAL A 250 4.22 17.90 15.14
CA VAL A 250 3.69 17.60 16.47
C VAL A 250 3.42 16.12 16.56
N LEU A 251 4.08 15.43 17.48
CA LEU A 251 3.80 14.02 17.78
C LEU A 251 2.87 13.93 19.00
N ALA A 252 1.68 13.37 18.78
CA ALA A 252 0.70 13.11 19.83
C ALA A 252 0.71 11.63 20.21
N GLU A 253 1.00 11.31 21.46
CA GLU A 253 1.04 9.95 22.00
C GLU A 253 0.21 9.89 23.28
N ALA A 254 -0.64 8.86 23.39
CA ALA A 254 -1.49 8.65 24.58
C ALA A 254 -0.72 8.07 25.77
N MET A 255 0.35 7.33 25.51
CA MET A 255 1.20 6.76 26.54
C MET A 255 2.24 7.79 27.05
N PRO A 256 2.74 7.66 28.27
CA PRO A 256 3.73 8.59 28.83
C PRO A 256 5.05 8.66 28.06
N ARG A 257 5.32 7.67 27.20
CA ARG A 257 6.59 7.55 26.48
C ARG A 257 6.35 7.05 25.04
N VAL A 258 7.05 7.66 24.09
CA VAL A 258 7.14 7.15 22.72
C VAL A 258 7.95 5.84 22.71
N LEU A 259 7.79 5.02 21.66
CA LEU A 259 8.48 3.74 21.51
C LEU A 259 8.34 2.83 22.73
N GLY A 260 7.17 2.79 23.36
CA GLY A 260 6.89 2.09 24.60
C GLY A 260 7.47 0.68 24.75
N PRO A 261 7.42 -0.18 23.71
CA PRO A 261 7.99 -1.53 23.74
C PRO A 261 9.52 -1.60 23.71
N PHE A 262 10.21 -0.48 23.41
CA PHE A 262 11.67 -0.44 23.33
C PHE A 262 12.32 -0.17 24.68
N ASP A 263 13.61 -0.48 24.79
CA ASP A 263 14.40 -0.13 25.96
C ASP A 263 14.29 1.37 26.26
N PRO A 264 14.11 1.77 27.54
CA PRO A 264 13.98 3.17 27.92
C PRO A 264 15.09 4.08 27.40
N GLN A 265 16.35 3.62 27.44
CA GLN A 265 17.49 4.42 27.00
C GLN A 265 17.45 4.68 25.49
N LEU A 266 17.00 3.67 24.69
CA LEU A 266 16.82 3.83 23.26
C LEU A 266 15.65 4.74 22.91
N ALA A 267 14.56 4.65 23.65
CA ALA A 267 13.39 5.52 23.48
C ALA A 267 13.72 6.99 23.84
N ASP A 268 14.53 7.22 24.86
CA ASP A 268 14.98 8.57 25.24
C ASP A 268 15.97 9.15 24.21
N LEU A 269 16.84 8.32 23.62
CA LEU A 269 17.73 8.74 22.54
C LEU A 269 16.95 9.19 21.30
N ALA A 270 15.85 8.54 20.98
CA ALA A 270 15.01 8.89 19.83
C ALA A 270 14.23 10.21 20.02
N ARG A 271 14.23 10.80 21.24
CA ARG A 271 13.57 12.09 21.55
C ARG A 271 14.50 13.29 21.41
N THR A 272 15.80 13.07 21.36
CA THR A 272 16.83 14.12 21.24
C THR A 272 17.12 14.43 19.79
#